data_b5f9c59c142b0ea2f774728ca52fedf9
#
_entry.id   b5f9c59c142b0ea2f774728ca52fedf9
#
_cell.length_a   1.000
_cell.length_b   1.000
_cell.length_c   1.000
_cell.angle_alpha   90.00
_cell.angle_beta   90.00
_cell.angle_gamma   90.00
#
_symmetry.space_group_name_H-M   'P 1'
#
loop_
_entity.id
_entity.type
_entity.pdbx_description
1 polymer ?
#
loop_
_entity_poly.entity_id
_entity_poly.type
_entity_poly.pdbx_seq_one_letter_code
_entity_poly.pdbx_strand_id
1 'polypeptide(L)'
;MKITEYARTTKVSDNDVLLIDGSSGTKTVSIDQLKYSLFENNPVMHRNIWRNNNLGTSVSIQQYQAISSGKFNDIYVGDYWTIGGVKWQVVDLDYFYKGGNQTFMRHHAVIMPTTSLYSSSYEDSRSNWNGYFNSKLYKSSLSTARNTINNAFSGHVIEHEEGGAYERDGSSVSGAFNCRSENATISLASTCYIYGDHFFSPLTANGQYPIVYNGQFAAFRMNGPAMLVGDDNKEWWLRDPVSTTGFAVVANNLLANWGYADSEKNIRPYFLIG
;
A
#
# COMPACT_ATOMS: atom_id res chain seq x y z
N MET A 1 19.01 -46.54 -11.07
CA MET A 1 17.55 -46.45 -10.96
C MET A 1 17.07 -45.33 -11.85
N LYS A 2 16.11 -45.54 -12.77
CA LYS A 2 15.65 -44.52 -13.69
C LYS A 2 14.51 -43.76 -13.01
N ILE A 3 14.58 -42.44 -12.94
CA ILE A 3 13.55 -41.54 -12.34
C ILE A 3 12.18 -41.71 -13.03
N THR A 4 12.12 -42.28 -14.21
CA THR A 4 10.88 -42.54 -14.98
C THR A 4 9.98 -43.62 -14.40
N GLU A 5 10.40 -44.35 -13.37
CA GLU A 5 9.64 -45.46 -12.76
C GLU A 5 8.76 -45.03 -11.55
N TYR A 6 8.85 -43.78 -11.15
CA TYR A 6 8.05 -43.25 -10.04
C TYR A 6 6.71 -42.70 -10.50
N ALA A 7 5.65 -43.03 -9.75
CA ALA A 7 4.33 -42.48 -9.97
C ALA A 7 4.36 -40.95 -9.84
N ARG A 8 3.74 -40.24 -10.79
CA ARG A 8 3.58 -38.79 -10.69
C ARG A 8 2.55 -38.47 -9.61
N THR A 9 2.95 -37.67 -8.62
CA THR A 9 2.00 -37.11 -7.67
C THR A 9 1.37 -35.84 -8.26
N THR A 10 0.09 -35.62 -7.99
CA THR A 10 -0.62 -34.38 -8.33
C THR A 10 -0.68 -33.40 -7.16
N LYS A 11 -0.22 -33.82 -5.99
CA LYS A 11 -0.14 -32.97 -4.79
C LYS A 11 1.21 -33.19 -4.13
N VAL A 12 1.87 -32.12 -3.76
CA VAL A 12 3.12 -32.09 -3.00
C VAL A 12 2.79 -31.58 -1.59
N SER A 13 3.22 -32.30 -0.57
CA SER A 13 3.08 -31.90 0.82
C SER A 13 4.39 -31.31 1.36
N ASP A 14 4.32 -30.58 2.47
CA ASP A 14 5.51 -29.95 3.08
C ASP A 14 6.53 -30.98 3.58
N ASN A 15 6.07 -32.21 3.87
CA ASN A 15 6.91 -33.32 4.30
C ASN A 15 7.52 -34.13 3.15
N ASP A 16 7.10 -33.87 1.88
CA ASP A 16 7.72 -34.54 0.75
C ASP A 16 9.17 -34.08 0.60
N VAL A 17 10.03 -34.97 0.12
CA VAL A 17 11.44 -34.69 -0.03
C VAL A 17 11.88 -34.76 -1.48
N LEU A 18 12.76 -33.84 -1.85
CA LEU A 18 13.48 -33.83 -3.11
C LEU A 18 14.90 -34.38 -2.90
N LEU A 19 15.38 -35.15 -3.88
CA LEU A 19 16.79 -35.50 -3.95
C LEU A 19 17.53 -34.43 -4.77
N ILE A 20 18.52 -33.82 -4.14
CA ILE A 20 19.40 -32.84 -4.80
C ILE A 20 20.80 -33.43 -4.86
N ASP A 21 21.31 -33.59 -6.06
CA ASP A 21 22.69 -34.03 -6.29
C ASP A 21 23.57 -32.80 -6.53
N GLY A 22 24.58 -32.62 -5.71
CA GLY A 22 25.47 -31.46 -5.77
C GLY A 22 26.94 -31.87 -5.59
N SER A 23 27.82 -30.92 -5.68
CA SER A 23 29.28 -31.13 -5.55
C SER A 23 29.71 -31.79 -4.22
N SER A 24 28.87 -31.74 -3.20
CA SER A 24 29.11 -32.36 -1.88
C SER A 24 28.34 -33.68 -1.69
N GLY A 25 27.80 -34.29 -2.74
CA GLY A 25 27.01 -35.51 -2.74
C GLY A 25 25.50 -35.29 -2.76
N THR A 26 24.77 -36.41 -2.81
CA THR A 26 23.29 -36.39 -2.84
C THR A 26 22.72 -36.06 -1.47
N LYS A 27 21.81 -35.10 -1.41
CA LYS A 27 21.11 -34.67 -0.18
C LYS A 27 19.61 -34.72 -0.39
N THR A 28 18.88 -34.89 0.72
CA THR A 28 17.44 -34.69 0.71
C THR A 28 17.11 -33.30 1.21
N VAL A 29 16.15 -32.65 0.57
CA VAL A 29 15.59 -31.36 0.98
C VAL A 29 14.08 -31.53 1.05
N SER A 30 13.46 -31.22 2.17
CA SER A 30 12.01 -31.23 2.28
C SER A 30 11.42 -30.07 1.48
N ILE A 31 10.16 -30.20 1.06
CA ILE A 31 9.44 -29.12 0.40
C ILE A 31 9.36 -27.89 1.30
N ASP A 32 9.20 -28.07 2.61
CA ASP A 32 9.22 -26.99 3.58
C ASP A 32 10.57 -26.24 3.61
N GLN A 33 11.69 -26.97 3.64
CA GLN A 33 13.03 -26.37 3.56
C GLN A 33 13.26 -25.63 2.23
N LEU A 34 12.71 -26.16 1.13
CA LEU A 34 12.81 -25.51 -0.17
C LEU A 34 11.98 -24.22 -0.21
N LYS A 35 10.75 -24.26 0.30
CA LYS A 35 9.90 -23.07 0.45
C LYS A 35 10.60 -22.00 1.27
N TYR A 36 11.11 -22.37 2.45
CA TYR A 36 11.85 -21.46 3.32
C TYR A 36 13.03 -20.81 2.60
N SER A 37 13.85 -21.59 1.92
CA SER A 37 15.03 -21.10 1.21
C SER A 37 14.69 -20.20 0.02
N LEU A 38 13.65 -20.55 -0.74
CA LEU A 38 13.27 -19.82 -1.96
C LEU A 38 12.40 -18.60 -1.68
N PHE A 39 11.52 -18.66 -0.70
CA PHE A 39 10.48 -17.66 -0.49
C PHE A 39 10.63 -16.95 0.87
N GLU A 40 10.64 -17.66 1.98
CA GLU A 40 10.57 -17.03 3.30
C GLU A 40 11.85 -16.33 3.73
N ASN A 41 13.01 -16.76 3.22
CA ASN A 41 14.29 -16.10 3.48
C ASN A 41 14.62 -15.00 2.44
N ASN A 42 13.67 -14.69 1.55
CA ASN A 42 13.87 -13.69 0.53
C ASN A 42 12.78 -12.60 0.61
N PRO A 43 13.05 -11.47 1.27
CA PRO A 43 12.08 -10.38 1.44
C PRO A 43 11.46 -9.88 0.14
N VAL A 44 12.21 -9.91 -0.96
CA VAL A 44 11.72 -9.47 -2.29
C VAL A 44 10.58 -10.37 -2.77
N MET A 45 10.59 -11.65 -2.42
CA MET A 45 9.52 -12.58 -2.84
C MET A 45 8.21 -12.30 -2.12
N HIS A 46 8.25 -11.90 -0.84
CA HIS A 46 7.05 -11.54 -0.07
C HIS A 46 6.29 -10.38 -0.71
N ARG A 47 7.01 -9.42 -1.31
CA ARG A 47 6.44 -8.27 -2.02
C ARG A 47 5.84 -8.65 -3.38
N ASN A 48 6.28 -9.73 -3.99
CA ASN A 48 5.92 -10.14 -5.36
C ASN A 48 4.95 -11.34 -5.42
N ILE A 49 4.45 -11.80 -4.29
CA ILE A 49 3.47 -12.89 -4.19
C ILE A 49 2.17 -12.34 -3.62
N TRP A 50 1.07 -12.54 -4.32
CA TRP A 50 -0.28 -12.30 -3.82
C TRP A 50 -0.80 -13.53 -3.06
N ARG A 51 -1.11 -13.40 -1.77
CA ARG A 51 -1.58 -14.54 -0.96
C ARG A 51 -3.01 -14.41 -0.44
N ASN A 52 -3.37 -13.27 0.14
CA ASN A 52 -4.70 -12.98 0.69
C ASN A 52 -5.13 -13.90 1.87
N ASN A 53 -4.21 -14.26 2.75
CA ASN A 53 -4.51 -15.03 3.96
C ASN A 53 -4.91 -14.11 5.12
N ASN A 54 -5.79 -14.64 6.00
CA ASN A 54 -6.11 -13.99 7.27
C ASN A 54 -4.98 -14.24 8.28
N LEU A 55 -4.32 -13.18 8.72
CA LEU A 55 -3.21 -13.21 9.69
C LEU A 55 -3.69 -13.12 11.14
N GLY A 56 -5.00 -12.97 11.39
CA GLY A 56 -5.59 -12.93 12.72
C GLY A 56 -6.44 -11.69 13.00
N THR A 57 -6.82 -11.55 14.26
CA THR A 57 -7.64 -10.43 14.79
C THR A 57 -6.83 -9.37 15.52
N SER A 58 -5.52 -9.53 15.55
CA SER A 58 -4.52 -8.58 16.05
C SER A 58 -3.17 -8.88 15.40
N VAL A 59 -2.29 -7.90 15.33
CA VAL A 59 -0.91 -8.14 14.90
C VAL A 59 -0.11 -8.66 16.10
N SER A 60 0.51 -9.82 15.97
CA SER A 60 1.33 -10.39 17.03
C SER A 60 2.70 -9.72 17.13
N ILE A 61 3.37 -9.88 18.29
CA ILE A 61 4.74 -9.38 18.48
C ILE A 61 5.69 -9.99 17.45
N GLN A 62 5.53 -11.27 17.11
CA GLN A 62 6.35 -11.96 16.10
C GLN A 62 6.14 -11.36 14.70
N GLN A 63 4.90 -10.99 14.35
CA GLN A 63 4.60 -10.33 13.08
C GLN A 63 5.22 -8.93 13.02
N TYR A 64 5.14 -8.13 14.10
CA TYR A 64 5.83 -6.84 14.16
C TYR A 64 7.35 -6.99 14.05
N GLN A 65 7.94 -7.99 14.72
CA GLN A 65 9.36 -8.29 14.60
C GLN A 65 9.75 -8.71 13.17
N ALA A 66 8.90 -9.50 12.51
CA ALA A 66 9.11 -9.91 11.13
C ALA A 66 9.09 -8.69 10.17
N ILE A 67 8.16 -7.75 10.39
CA ILE A 67 8.07 -6.52 9.61
C ILE A 67 9.28 -5.62 9.90
N SER A 68 9.55 -5.28 11.16
CA SER A 68 10.60 -4.33 11.54
C SER A 68 12.01 -4.81 11.20
N SER A 69 12.22 -6.13 11.10
CA SER A 69 13.47 -6.72 10.64
C SER A 69 13.60 -6.79 9.11
N GLY A 70 12.56 -6.49 8.36
CA GLY A 70 12.51 -6.61 6.90
C GLY A 70 12.50 -8.05 6.39
N LYS A 71 12.30 -9.02 7.26
CA LYS A 71 12.23 -10.44 6.87
C LYS A 71 10.84 -10.84 6.37
N PHE A 72 9.78 -10.20 6.89
CA PHE A 72 8.38 -10.44 6.55
C PHE A 72 7.94 -11.90 6.67
N ASN A 73 8.57 -12.68 7.55
CA ASN A 73 8.25 -14.10 7.74
C ASN A 73 6.74 -14.28 7.84
N ASP A 74 6.18 -15.12 6.95
CA ASP A 74 4.77 -15.45 6.85
C ASP A 74 3.82 -14.22 6.69
N ILE A 75 4.32 -13.14 6.06
CA ILE A 75 3.54 -11.97 5.67
C ILE A 75 3.78 -11.67 4.20
N TYR A 76 2.73 -11.63 3.39
CA TYR A 76 2.78 -11.41 1.94
C TYR A 76 1.82 -10.30 1.52
N VAL A 77 2.03 -9.75 0.35
CA VAL A 77 1.08 -8.79 -0.23
C VAL A 77 -0.28 -9.46 -0.43
N GLY A 78 -1.34 -8.76 -0.06
CA GLY A 78 -2.70 -9.27 -0.06
C GLY A 78 -3.16 -9.89 1.26
N ASP A 79 -2.26 -10.32 2.13
CA ASP A 79 -2.62 -10.80 3.46
C ASP A 79 -3.30 -9.71 4.28
N TYR A 80 -4.09 -10.09 5.28
CA TYR A 80 -4.85 -9.13 6.05
C TYR A 80 -5.07 -9.55 7.50
N TRP A 81 -5.30 -8.57 8.34
CA TRP A 81 -5.87 -8.74 9.69
C TRP A 81 -7.30 -8.25 9.71
N THR A 82 -8.15 -8.84 10.55
CA THR A 82 -9.49 -8.33 10.83
C THR A 82 -9.53 -7.78 12.26
N ILE A 83 -9.32 -6.47 12.40
CA ILE A 83 -9.21 -5.81 13.69
C ILE A 83 -10.34 -4.78 13.83
N GLY A 84 -11.10 -4.85 14.92
CA GLY A 84 -12.22 -3.94 15.14
C GLY A 84 -13.32 -4.01 14.09
N GLY A 85 -13.49 -5.18 13.45
CA GLY A 85 -14.45 -5.39 12.36
C GLY A 85 -14.00 -4.86 10.99
N VAL A 86 -12.82 -4.27 10.89
CA VAL A 86 -12.22 -3.79 9.63
C VAL A 86 -11.18 -4.79 9.15
N LYS A 87 -11.24 -5.13 7.85
CA LYS A 87 -10.23 -5.92 7.17
C LYS A 87 -9.11 -4.99 6.67
N TRP A 88 -7.94 -5.11 7.32
CA TRP A 88 -6.74 -4.33 7.07
C TRP A 88 -5.78 -5.13 6.20
N GLN A 89 -5.60 -4.75 4.96
CA GLN A 89 -4.84 -5.51 3.97
C GLN A 89 -3.44 -4.95 3.75
N VAL A 90 -2.47 -5.85 3.66
CA VAL A 90 -1.10 -5.53 3.25
C VAL A 90 -1.10 -5.21 1.75
N VAL A 91 -0.87 -3.94 1.41
CA VAL A 91 -0.87 -3.49 0.00
C VAL A 91 0.52 -3.40 -0.59
N ASP A 92 1.54 -3.25 0.26
CA ASP A 92 2.95 -3.33 -0.16
C ASP A 92 3.84 -3.65 1.06
N LEU A 93 5.08 -4.05 0.79
CA LEU A 93 6.13 -4.27 1.77
C LEU A 93 7.34 -3.43 1.38
N ASP A 94 7.91 -2.68 2.34
CA ASP A 94 9.09 -1.84 2.14
C ASP A 94 8.98 -0.83 0.98
N TYR A 95 7.76 -0.39 0.65
CA TYR A 95 7.54 0.53 -0.47
C TYR A 95 8.36 1.81 -0.33
N PHE A 96 8.45 2.37 0.87
CA PHE A 96 9.17 3.61 1.17
C PHE A 96 10.62 3.37 1.63
N TYR A 97 11.06 2.12 1.77
CA TYR A 97 12.39 1.79 2.26
C TYR A 97 13.49 2.28 1.31
N LYS A 98 14.47 3.01 1.84
CA LYS A 98 15.56 3.65 1.08
C LYS A 98 15.09 4.67 0.04
N GLY A 99 13.93 5.22 0.21
CA GLY A 99 13.40 6.27 -0.65
C GLY A 99 13.28 7.59 0.09
N GLY A 100 13.09 8.68 -0.66
CA GLY A 100 12.83 10.00 -0.12
C GLY A 100 14.01 10.95 -0.08
N ASN A 101 13.69 12.22 0.20
CA ASN A 101 14.68 13.28 0.41
C ASN A 101 15.55 12.99 1.64
N GLN A 102 14.95 12.38 2.67
CA GLN A 102 15.64 11.79 3.79
C GLN A 102 15.49 10.28 3.67
N THR A 103 16.59 9.58 3.49
CA THR A 103 16.58 8.14 3.32
C THR A 103 15.81 7.45 4.45
N PHE A 104 14.62 6.98 4.15
CA PHE A 104 13.77 6.27 5.10
C PHE A 104 14.29 4.83 5.27
N MET A 105 14.84 4.52 6.45
CA MET A 105 15.55 3.25 6.72
C MET A 105 14.75 2.28 7.60
N ARG A 106 13.46 2.51 7.81
CA ARG A 106 12.61 1.61 8.60
C ARG A 106 11.91 0.62 7.69
N HIS A 107 12.09 -0.66 7.96
CA HIS A 107 11.28 -1.71 7.33
C HIS A 107 9.83 -1.59 7.76
N HIS A 108 8.89 -1.84 6.83
CA HIS A 108 7.47 -1.61 7.09
C HIS A 108 6.56 -2.39 6.15
N ALA A 109 5.34 -2.63 6.61
CA ALA A 109 4.23 -3.01 5.75
C ALA A 109 3.33 -1.79 5.51
N VAL A 110 2.90 -1.60 4.26
CA VAL A 110 1.88 -0.60 3.88
C VAL A 110 0.51 -1.25 3.98
N ILE A 111 -0.37 -0.66 4.76
CA ILE A 111 -1.69 -1.20 5.07
C ILE A 111 -2.79 -0.26 4.56
N MET A 112 -3.85 -0.85 3.99
CA MET A 112 -5.10 -0.16 3.66
C MET A 112 -6.31 -0.95 4.14
N PRO A 113 -7.42 -0.30 4.53
CA PRO A 113 -8.67 -1.01 4.74
C PRO A 113 -9.25 -1.48 3.39
N THR A 114 -9.90 -2.64 3.35
CA THR A 114 -10.58 -3.13 2.15
C THR A 114 -11.93 -2.46 1.91
N THR A 115 -12.51 -1.87 2.95
CA THR A 115 -13.74 -1.06 2.90
C THR A 115 -13.45 0.38 3.27
N SER A 116 -14.33 1.27 2.87
CA SER A 116 -14.29 2.66 3.31
C SER A 116 -14.56 2.76 4.81
N LEU A 117 -13.81 3.60 5.51
CA LEU A 117 -14.01 3.81 6.95
C LEU A 117 -15.21 4.73 7.23
N TYR A 118 -15.39 5.75 6.40
CA TYR A 118 -16.50 6.73 6.43
C TYR A 118 -16.48 7.55 5.14
N SER A 119 -17.40 8.52 5.00
CA SER A 119 -17.38 9.54 3.92
C SER A 119 -17.08 10.92 4.46
N SER A 120 -16.46 11.76 3.64
CA SER A 120 -16.17 13.17 3.93
C SER A 120 -15.95 13.96 2.65
N SER A 121 -16.18 15.26 2.70
CA SER A 121 -15.70 16.21 1.69
C SER A 121 -14.25 16.60 1.96
N TYR A 122 -13.56 17.07 0.92
CA TYR A 122 -12.23 17.66 1.05
C TYR A 122 -12.27 19.03 1.70
N GLU A 123 -13.22 19.86 1.27
CA GLU A 123 -13.42 21.23 1.72
C GLU A 123 -14.91 21.52 1.92
N ASP A 124 -15.24 22.65 2.51
CA ASP A 124 -16.62 23.14 2.64
C ASP A 124 -17.13 23.85 1.37
N SER A 125 -16.25 24.08 0.39
CA SER A 125 -16.55 24.74 -0.86
C SER A 125 -15.80 24.11 -2.02
N ARG A 126 -16.20 24.42 -3.26
CA ARG A 126 -15.53 23.97 -4.49
C ARG A 126 -14.20 24.67 -4.71
N SER A 127 -13.27 24.52 -3.77
CA SER A 127 -11.94 25.11 -3.87
C SER A 127 -10.92 24.13 -3.35
N ASN A 128 -9.79 24.00 -4.03
CA ASN A 128 -8.66 23.20 -3.57
C ASN A 128 -7.37 24.04 -3.42
N TRP A 129 -7.50 25.36 -3.27
CA TRP A 129 -6.38 26.28 -3.13
C TRP A 129 -5.37 25.89 -2.03
N ASN A 130 -5.85 25.15 -1.05
CA ASN A 130 -5.02 24.70 0.07
C ASN A 130 -4.19 23.45 -0.27
N GLY A 131 -4.48 22.78 -1.40
CA GLY A 131 -3.91 21.48 -1.70
C GLY A 131 -4.25 20.39 -0.67
N TYR A 132 -3.63 19.21 -0.81
CA TYR A 132 -3.96 18.07 0.05
C TYR A 132 -3.65 18.31 1.53
N PHE A 133 -2.41 18.66 1.85
CA PHE A 133 -1.94 18.75 3.24
C PHE A 133 -2.55 19.91 4.05
N ASN A 134 -3.07 20.92 3.38
CA ASN A 134 -3.77 22.03 4.03
C ASN A 134 -5.30 21.93 3.96
N SER A 135 -5.83 20.90 3.29
CA SER A 135 -7.26 20.69 3.18
C SER A 135 -7.91 20.42 4.55
N LYS A 136 -9.20 20.74 4.66
CA LYS A 136 -10.04 20.37 5.79
C LYS A 136 -10.02 18.85 6.01
N LEU A 137 -10.04 18.07 4.93
CA LEU A 137 -10.00 16.61 5.00
C LEU A 137 -8.74 16.16 5.72
N TYR A 138 -7.54 16.59 5.29
CA TYR A 138 -6.28 16.16 5.89
C TYR A 138 -6.13 16.63 7.33
N LYS A 139 -6.40 17.92 7.60
CA LYS A 139 -6.19 18.53 8.92
C LYS A 139 -7.22 18.11 9.97
N SER A 140 -8.46 17.86 9.55
CA SER A 140 -9.57 17.64 10.46
C SER A 140 -10.23 16.28 10.25
N SER A 141 -10.75 15.98 9.04
CA SER A 141 -11.58 14.80 8.81
C SER A 141 -10.81 13.48 8.98
N LEU A 142 -9.51 13.44 8.60
CA LEU A 142 -8.66 12.25 8.77
C LEU A 142 -8.36 11.92 10.24
N SER A 143 -8.72 12.78 11.21
CA SER A 143 -8.59 12.46 12.63
C SER A 143 -9.41 11.22 13.01
N THR A 144 -10.59 11.02 12.43
CA THR A 144 -11.43 9.83 12.65
C THR A 144 -10.72 8.56 12.18
N ALA A 145 -10.14 8.57 10.98
CA ALA A 145 -9.35 7.45 10.48
C ALA A 145 -8.10 7.20 11.32
N ARG A 146 -7.41 8.28 11.73
CA ARG A 146 -6.22 8.19 12.61
C ARG A 146 -6.55 7.51 13.93
N ASN A 147 -7.66 7.87 14.55
CA ASN A 147 -8.10 7.24 15.80
C ASN A 147 -8.43 5.76 15.60
N THR A 148 -9.15 5.41 14.53
CA THR A 148 -9.47 4.02 14.19
C THR A 148 -8.21 3.18 13.99
N ILE A 149 -7.25 3.71 13.23
CA ILE A 149 -5.96 3.05 12.94
C ILE A 149 -5.12 2.92 14.21
N ASN A 150 -5.00 3.98 15.01
CA ASN A 150 -4.23 3.94 16.25
C ASN A 150 -4.82 2.95 17.28
N ASN A 151 -6.14 2.80 17.33
CA ASN A 151 -6.79 1.80 18.18
C ASN A 151 -6.49 0.37 17.70
N ALA A 152 -6.38 0.15 16.38
CA ALA A 152 -6.08 -1.15 15.80
C ALA A 152 -4.59 -1.53 15.88
N PHE A 153 -3.68 -0.55 15.72
CA PHE A 153 -2.23 -0.77 15.57
C PHE A 153 -1.40 0.05 16.56
N SER A 154 -1.89 0.20 17.77
CA SER A 154 -1.33 1.06 18.82
C SER A 154 0.20 0.96 18.95
N GLY A 155 0.89 2.11 18.83
CA GLY A 155 2.34 2.23 19.00
C GLY A 155 3.20 1.71 17.82
N HIS A 156 2.57 1.17 16.78
CA HIS A 156 3.28 0.58 15.63
C HIS A 156 3.05 1.32 14.31
N VAL A 157 2.24 2.37 14.32
CA VAL A 157 2.07 3.23 13.14
C VAL A 157 3.31 4.09 12.98
N ILE A 158 3.90 4.08 11.78
CA ILE A 158 5.16 4.76 11.49
C ILE A 158 4.88 6.08 10.77
N GLU A 159 5.49 7.15 11.27
CA GLU A 159 5.56 8.41 10.54
C GLU A 159 6.59 8.29 9.41
N HIS A 160 6.24 8.79 8.23
CA HIS A 160 7.11 8.84 7.06
C HIS A 160 6.91 10.14 6.29
N GLU A 161 7.91 10.50 5.49
CA GLU A 161 7.80 11.64 4.59
C GLU A 161 6.88 11.28 3.43
N GLU A 162 5.88 12.14 3.18
CA GLU A 162 4.89 11.96 2.13
C GLU A 162 4.91 13.17 1.20
N GLY A 163 5.10 12.94 -0.09
CA GLY A 163 5.05 13.99 -1.10
C GLY A 163 3.64 14.20 -1.65
N GLY A 164 3.26 15.43 -1.90
CA GLY A 164 1.97 15.76 -2.49
C GLY A 164 1.94 17.12 -3.16
N ALA A 165 1.02 17.30 -4.11
CA ALA A 165 0.77 18.60 -4.72
C ALA A 165 0.15 19.55 -3.69
N TYR A 166 0.73 20.74 -3.58
CA TYR A 166 0.32 21.77 -2.63
C TYR A 166 -0.74 22.69 -3.21
N GLU A 167 -0.48 23.19 -4.39
CA GLU A 167 -1.37 24.08 -5.13
C GLU A 167 -1.32 23.73 -6.62
N ARG A 168 -2.45 23.90 -7.29
CA ARG A 168 -2.45 24.09 -8.72
C ARG A 168 -2.50 25.60 -8.98
N ASP A 169 -1.47 26.14 -9.63
CA ASP A 169 -1.54 27.50 -10.15
C ASP A 169 -2.74 27.60 -11.09
N GLY A 170 -3.69 28.46 -10.74
CA GLY A 170 -4.98 28.59 -11.41
C GLY A 170 -4.94 29.02 -12.87
N SER A 171 -3.79 29.14 -13.49
CA SER A 171 -3.62 29.77 -14.80
C SER A 171 -3.29 28.86 -15.96
N SER A 172 -2.99 27.57 -15.75
CA SER A 172 -2.68 26.69 -16.89
C SER A 172 -3.13 25.24 -16.74
N VAL A 173 -3.67 24.69 -17.81
CA VAL A 173 -4.05 23.28 -17.96
C VAL A 173 -2.83 22.35 -17.90
N SER A 174 -1.63 22.90 -18.10
CA SER A 174 -0.33 22.25 -18.01
C SER A 174 0.47 22.66 -16.77
N GLY A 175 -0.20 23.23 -15.77
CA GLY A 175 0.43 23.92 -14.66
C GLY A 175 1.37 23.04 -13.84
N ALA A 176 2.54 23.58 -13.57
CA ALA A 176 3.43 23.09 -12.55
C ALA A 176 2.69 23.08 -11.22
N PHE A 177 2.56 21.90 -10.63
CA PHE A 177 2.08 21.79 -9.27
C PHE A 177 3.22 22.18 -8.32
N ASN A 178 2.95 23.08 -7.38
CA ASN A 178 3.82 23.20 -6.24
C ASN A 178 3.69 21.94 -5.40
N CYS A 179 4.77 21.18 -5.28
CA CYS A 179 4.80 20.01 -4.42
C CYS A 179 5.55 20.33 -3.15
N ARG A 180 5.13 19.73 -2.07
CA ARG A 180 5.87 19.69 -0.82
C ARG A 180 5.82 18.29 -0.24
N SER A 181 6.74 18.02 0.66
CA SER A 181 6.66 16.87 1.54
C SER A 181 6.20 17.27 2.93
N GLU A 182 5.46 16.39 3.55
CA GLU A 182 5.02 16.49 4.95
C GLU A 182 5.25 15.14 5.63
N ASN A 183 5.57 15.18 6.90
CA ASN A 183 5.57 13.97 7.72
C ASN A 183 4.13 13.56 8.04
N ALA A 184 3.78 12.33 7.69
CA ALA A 184 2.44 11.79 7.84
C ALA A 184 2.47 10.40 8.49
N THR A 185 1.55 10.15 9.40
CA THR A 185 1.28 8.81 9.94
C THR A 185 0.22 8.08 9.13
N ILE A 186 -0.70 8.82 8.51
CA ILE A 186 -1.71 8.32 7.57
C ILE A 186 -1.85 9.28 6.40
N SER A 187 -2.17 8.75 5.22
CA SER A 187 -2.40 9.55 4.03
C SER A 187 -3.45 8.89 3.14
N LEU A 188 -4.04 9.67 2.22
CA LEU A 188 -4.73 9.10 1.06
C LEU A 188 -3.69 8.79 -0.02
N ALA A 189 -3.95 7.73 -0.79
CA ALA A 189 -3.06 7.34 -1.87
C ALA A 189 -3.11 8.35 -3.04
N SER A 190 -2.01 8.44 -3.78
CA SER A 190 -1.96 9.15 -5.06
C SER A 190 -2.45 8.25 -6.21
N THR A 191 -2.76 8.84 -7.36
CA THR A 191 -3.06 8.09 -8.59
C THR A 191 -1.89 7.19 -8.99
N CYS A 192 -0.65 7.63 -8.77
CA CYS A 192 0.54 6.83 -9.04
C CYS A 192 0.57 5.55 -8.19
N TYR A 193 0.26 5.63 -6.89
CA TYR A 193 0.26 4.47 -6.00
C TYR A 193 -0.81 3.44 -6.35
N ILE A 194 -1.91 3.90 -6.91
CA ILE A 194 -3.08 3.06 -7.22
C ILE A 194 -3.03 2.52 -8.65
N TYR A 195 -2.73 3.36 -9.63
CA TYR A 195 -2.78 3.02 -11.06
C TYR A 195 -1.41 2.80 -11.70
N GLY A 196 -0.33 3.21 -11.03
CA GLY A 196 1.03 3.13 -11.58
C GLY A 196 1.36 4.23 -12.58
N ASP A 197 0.48 5.23 -12.71
CA ASP A 197 0.67 6.34 -13.62
C ASP A 197 0.32 7.68 -12.94
N HIS A 198 0.94 8.75 -13.42
CA HIS A 198 0.83 10.10 -12.90
C HIS A 198 -0.30 10.89 -13.58
N PHE A 199 -1.50 10.31 -13.73
CA PHE A 199 -2.64 11.00 -14.36
C PHE A 199 -2.93 12.36 -13.75
N PHE A 200 -2.87 12.44 -12.43
CA PHE A 200 -3.13 13.65 -11.67
C PHE A 200 -2.01 13.96 -10.68
N SER A 201 -1.12 13.01 -10.42
CA SER A 201 0.06 13.23 -9.58
C SER A 201 1.13 13.96 -10.37
N PRO A 202 1.77 14.98 -9.81
CA PRO A 202 2.87 15.65 -10.49
C PRO A 202 4.07 14.71 -10.65
N LEU A 203 4.71 14.71 -11.82
CA LEU A 203 5.94 13.95 -12.09
C LEU A 203 7.16 14.58 -11.41
N THR A 204 7.20 15.90 -11.38
CA THR A 204 8.23 16.70 -10.71
C THR A 204 7.64 18.04 -10.33
N ALA A 205 7.98 18.55 -9.17
CA ALA A 205 7.70 19.93 -8.82
C ALA A 205 8.90 20.76 -9.18
N ASN A 206 8.85 21.55 -10.22
CA ASN A 206 9.81 22.61 -10.55
C ASN A 206 11.29 22.28 -10.18
N GLY A 207 11.69 21.00 -10.22
CA GLY A 207 13.03 20.54 -9.86
C GLY A 207 13.39 20.58 -8.37
N GLN A 208 12.46 20.91 -7.48
CA GLN A 208 12.77 21.08 -6.05
C GLN A 208 12.43 19.88 -5.16
N TYR A 209 11.47 19.04 -5.57
CA TYR A 209 11.18 17.82 -4.80
C TYR A 209 11.10 16.65 -5.76
N PRO A 210 12.03 15.69 -5.70
CA PRO A 210 11.78 14.43 -6.37
C PRO A 210 10.52 13.84 -5.77
N ILE A 211 9.55 13.50 -6.61
CA ILE A 211 8.50 12.59 -6.21
C ILE A 211 9.21 11.30 -5.86
N VAL A 212 9.19 11.06 -4.59
CA VAL A 212 10.07 10.12 -3.96
C VAL A 212 9.76 8.69 -4.39
N TYR A 213 8.53 8.45 -4.85
CA TYR A 213 8.01 7.11 -5.09
C TYR A 213 7.17 7.13 -6.35
N ASN A 214 7.68 6.52 -7.40
CA ASN A 214 7.08 6.48 -8.75
C ASN A 214 6.49 5.11 -9.07
N GLY A 215 6.08 4.35 -8.08
CA GLY A 215 5.62 2.98 -8.30
C GLY A 215 4.18 2.78 -7.84
N GLN A 216 3.51 1.83 -8.48
CA GLN A 216 2.24 1.30 -8.03
C GLN A 216 2.46 0.39 -6.81
N PHE A 217 1.59 0.48 -5.81
CA PHE A 217 1.57 -0.50 -4.71
C PHE A 217 1.41 -1.90 -5.27
N ALA A 218 2.17 -2.85 -4.73
CA ALA A 218 2.24 -4.21 -5.23
C ALA A 218 0.87 -4.91 -5.32
N ALA A 219 -0.03 -4.68 -4.35
CA ALA A 219 -1.37 -5.24 -4.36
C ALA A 219 -2.19 -4.76 -5.56
N PHE A 220 -2.12 -3.46 -5.88
CA PHE A 220 -2.84 -2.90 -7.03
C PHE A 220 -2.26 -3.37 -8.36
N ARG A 221 -0.95 -3.58 -8.42
CA ARG A 221 -0.30 -4.17 -9.60
C ARG A 221 -0.70 -5.63 -9.83
N MET A 222 -0.81 -6.42 -8.77
CA MET A 222 -1.09 -7.86 -8.86
C MET A 222 -2.59 -8.19 -8.94
N ASN A 223 -3.44 -7.40 -8.31
CA ASN A 223 -4.88 -7.66 -8.20
C ASN A 223 -5.70 -6.36 -8.28
N GLY A 224 -5.38 -5.49 -9.25
CA GLY A 224 -5.93 -4.14 -9.40
C GLY A 224 -7.45 -4.06 -9.32
N PRO A 225 -8.22 -4.81 -10.12
CA PRO A 225 -9.68 -4.71 -10.08
C PRO A 225 -10.28 -4.96 -8.70
N ALA A 226 -9.86 -6.02 -8.00
CA ALA A 226 -10.35 -6.31 -6.66
C ALA A 226 -9.93 -5.23 -5.64
N MET A 227 -8.71 -4.71 -5.75
CA MET A 227 -8.20 -3.65 -4.88
C MET A 227 -8.93 -2.33 -5.08
N LEU A 228 -9.28 -1.98 -6.32
CA LEU A 228 -10.01 -0.75 -6.66
C LEU A 228 -11.45 -0.79 -6.15
N VAL A 229 -12.15 -1.92 -6.38
CA VAL A 229 -13.52 -2.17 -5.88
C VAL A 229 -13.56 -2.17 -4.36
N GLY A 230 -12.59 -2.83 -3.71
CA GLY A 230 -12.67 -3.14 -2.30
C GLY A 230 -13.85 -4.06 -1.97
N ASP A 231 -14.18 -4.18 -0.70
CA ASP A 231 -15.30 -5.04 -0.27
C ASP A 231 -16.66 -4.28 -0.24
N ASP A 232 -16.68 -2.97 -0.48
CA ASP A 232 -17.88 -2.11 -0.42
C ASP A 232 -18.28 -1.45 -1.76
N ASN A 233 -17.46 -1.60 -2.80
CA ASN A 233 -17.71 -1.08 -4.16
C ASN A 233 -18.14 0.39 -4.19
N LYS A 234 -17.40 1.24 -3.51
CA LYS A 234 -17.72 2.67 -3.41
C LYS A 234 -16.62 3.52 -4.04
N GLU A 235 -17.02 4.68 -4.57
CA GLU A 235 -16.06 5.73 -4.96
C GLU A 235 -15.32 6.24 -3.72
N TRP A 236 -14.00 6.46 -3.84
CA TRP A 236 -13.18 6.94 -2.74
C TRP A 236 -12.14 7.94 -3.18
N TRP A 237 -11.81 8.85 -2.29
CA TRP A 237 -10.86 9.92 -2.54
C TRP A 237 -9.42 9.42 -2.71
N LEU A 238 -8.72 10.03 -3.67
CA LEU A 238 -7.27 10.08 -3.75
C LEU A 238 -6.79 11.48 -3.37
N ARG A 239 -5.49 11.64 -3.13
CA ARG A 239 -4.95 12.92 -2.63
C ARG A 239 -4.63 13.94 -3.72
N ASP A 240 -4.59 13.55 -4.98
CA ASP A 240 -4.10 14.42 -6.05
C ASP A 240 -5.12 15.49 -6.45
N PRO A 241 -4.77 16.79 -6.45
CA PRO A 241 -5.61 17.82 -7.00
C PRO A 241 -5.66 17.71 -8.51
N VAL A 242 -6.86 17.76 -9.09
CA VAL A 242 -7.08 17.64 -10.55
C VAL A 242 -7.32 18.98 -11.20
N SER A 243 -7.98 19.90 -10.47
CA SER A 243 -8.34 21.22 -10.94
C SER A 243 -8.34 22.18 -9.76
N THR A 244 -8.65 23.44 -9.96
CA THR A 244 -8.83 24.41 -8.87
C THR A 244 -10.04 24.13 -7.98
N THR A 245 -10.86 23.13 -8.33
CA THR A 245 -12.14 22.84 -7.65
C THR A 245 -12.30 21.38 -7.22
N GLY A 246 -11.33 20.51 -7.54
CA GLY A 246 -11.52 19.07 -7.30
C GLY A 246 -10.25 18.26 -7.10
N PHE A 247 -10.48 17.07 -6.57
CA PHE A 247 -9.46 16.06 -6.30
C PHE A 247 -9.77 14.76 -7.03
N ALA A 248 -8.73 13.96 -7.23
CA ALA A 248 -8.84 12.64 -7.84
C ALA A 248 -9.67 11.66 -6.99
N VAL A 249 -10.38 10.77 -7.66
CA VAL A 249 -11.16 9.69 -7.07
C VAL A 249 -10.92 8.38 -7.82
N VAL A 250 -11.06 7.26 -7.13
CA VAL A 250 -11.35 5.98 -7.76
C VAL A 250 -12.85 5.91 -7.95
N ALA A 251 -13.30 5.84 -9.19
CA ALA A 251 -14.72 5.81 -9.53
C ALA A 251 -15.28 4.36 -9.47
N ASN A 252 -16.60 4.22 -9.42
CA ASN A 252 -17.27 2.91 -9.37
C ASN A 252 -16.99 2.03 -10.60
N ASN A 253 -16.61 2.63 -11.73
CA ASN A 253 -16.17 1.93 -12.94
C ASN A 253 -14.67 1.59 -12.94
N LEU A 254 -14.01 1.75 -11.81
CA LEU A 254 -12.59 1.49 -11.54
C LEU A 254 -11.60 2.41 -12.27
N LEU A 255 -12.09 3.42 -12.95
CA LEU A 255 -11.23 4.41 -13.61
C LEU A 255 -10.81 5.51 -12.64
N ALA A 256 -9.64 6.09 -12.90
CA ALA A 256 -9.27 7.36 -12.30
C ALA A 256 -10.22 8.44 -12.80
N ASN A 257 -10.83 9.17 -11.88
CA ASN A 257 -11.75 10.27 -12.14
C ASN A 257 -11.50 11.38 -11.12
N TRP A 258 -12.36 12.38 -11.08
CA TRP A 258 -12.26 13.44 -10.10
C TRP A 258 -13.64 13.81 -9.53
N GLY A 259 -13.64 14.40 -8.34
CA GLY A 259 -14.83 14.93 -7.68
C GLY A 259 -14.60 16.36 -7.22
N TYR A 260 -15.69 17.14 -7.10
CA TYR A 260 -15.60 18.46 -6.49
C TYR A 260 -15.20 18.40 -5.03
N ALA A 261 -14.39 19.33 -4.58
CA ALA A 261 -13.85 19.35 -3.22
C ALA A 261 -14.94 19.40 -2.12
N ASP A 262 -16.10 19.96 -2.42
CA ASP A 262 -17.28 20.01 -1.53
C ASP A 262 -18.19 18.76 -1.60
N SER A 263 -17.88 17.80 -2.48
CA SER A 263 -18.63 16.55 -2.58
C SER A 263 -18.17 15.55 -1.53
N GLU A 264 -19.08 14.73 -1.05
CA GLU A 264 -18.73 13.60 -0.17
C GLU A 264 -18.29 12.38 -0.99
N LYS A 265 -17.14 11.84 -0.65
CA LYS A 265 -16.65 10.55 -1.12
C LYS A 265 -16.08 9.76 0.05
N ASN A 266 -15.87 8.49 -0.17
CA ASN A 266 -15.42 7.59 0.87
C ASN A 266 -13.92 7.73 1.14
N ILE A 267 -13.52 7.39 2.35
CA ILE A 267 -12.16 7.51 2.86
C ILE A 267 -11.57 6.11 3.05
N ARG A 268 -10.52 5.81 2.26
CA ARG A 268 -9.69 4.61 2.36
C ARG A 268 -8.23 5.04 2.48
N PRO A 269 -7.76 5.39 3.67
CA PRO A 269 -6.39 5.82 3.88
C PRO A 269 -5.42 4.64 3.84
N TYR A 270 -4.14 4.94 3.63
CA TYR A 270 -3.06 4.01 3.91
C TYR A 270 -2.18 4.54 5.03
N PHE A 271 -1.42 3.64 5.64
CA PHE A 271 -0.46 3.90 6.70
C PHE A 271 0.61 2.81 6.72
N LEU A 272 1.68 3.07 7.47
CA LEU A 272 2.78 2.13 7.63
C LEU A 272 2.79 1.56 9.04
N ILE A 273 3.12 0.26 9.16
CA ILE A 273 3.39 -0.40 10.43
C ILE A 273 4.77 -1.05 10.41
N GLY A 274 5.47 -1.06 11.61
CA GLY A 274 6.76 -1.73 11.76
C GLY A 274 7.32 -1.63 13.17
#